data_64143400bc53d448d810a87ee9b1d2f4
#
_entry.id   64143400bc53d448d810a87ee9b1d2f4
#
_cell.length_a   1.000
_cell.length_b   1.000
_cell.length_c   1.000
_cell.angle_alpha   90.00
_cell.angle_beta   90.00
_cell.angle_gamma   90.00
#
_symmetry.space_group_name_H-M   'P 1'
#
loop_
_entity.id
_entity.type
_entity.pdbx_description
1 polymer ?
#
loop_
_entity_poly.entity_id
_entity_poly.type
_entity_poly.pdbx_seq_one_letter_code
_entity_poly.pdbx_strand_id
1 'polypeptide(L)'
;MSHSLAVRVVATSRALVVALIVGSLSAHVVPAQGSASSAVTASADSAFQANDWITAAKRYEAITARDSTSGYAWFRLGASRHAAADYRGAVTALDHAARLGFQPLNVRFRLARAYARLGERDRALALLDTVARRGLAPQQIQNEHDLDAIRVDARFAAIVATAEATRYPCRAMPEAKQFDFWIGQWDVTPWALAAPLPSQQIGGNDVHPILEHCVVLENWRAANGGEGKSFNYFDTNLHRWRQVWMADSGGALDYTGEYRDGAMRFTGWTLDAKGNRVDQKLTFFNVAPDTVRQLFEASADGGKTWTATFDGRYVRRKSPSSSN
;
A
#
# COMPACT_ATOMS: atom_id res chain seq x y z
N MET A 1 -9.20 -24.55 -49.79
CA MET A 1 -8.51 -25.87 -49.67
C MET A 1 -8.21 -26.08 -48.20
N SER A 2 -9.04 -26.90 -47.56
CA SER A 2 -9.00 -27.20 -46.14
C SER A 2 -8.04 -28.35 -45.90
N HIS A 3 -7.16 -28.24 -44.91
CA HIS A 3 -6.47 -29.40 -44.37
C HIS A 3 -6.72 -29.48 -42.85
N SER A 4 -7.61 -30.39 -42.51
CA SER A 4 -7.89 -30.88 -41.17
C SER A 4 -6.86 -31.95 -40.82
N LEU A 5 -6.14 -31.77 -39.69
CA LEU A 5 -5.30 -32.81 -39.10
C LEU A 5 -6.11 -33.53 -38.03
N ALA A 6 -6.46 -34.77 -38.28
CA ALA A 6 -7.05 -35.68 -37.33
C ALA A 6 -5.95 -36.42 -36.54
N VAL A 7 -5.95 -36.29 -35.22
CA VAL A 7 -5.09 -37.07 -34.32
C VAL A 7 -5.83 -38.39 -33.99
N ARG A 8 -5.25 -39.51 -34.42
CA ARG A 8 -5.69 -40.87 -34.03
C ARG A 8 -5.13 -41.23 -32.68
N VAL A 9 -6.00 -41.50 -31.71
CA VAL A 9 -5.64 -42.13 -30.43
C VAL A 9 -5.70 -43.64 -30.61
N VAL A 10 -4.58 -44.32 -30.44
CA VAL A 10 -4.49 -45.79 -30.42
C VAL A 10 -4.67 -46.26 -28.95
N ALA A 11 -5.79 -46.94 -28.71
CA ALA A 11 -6.02 -47.59 -27.40
C ALA A 11 -5.43 -49.01 -27.43
N THR A 12 -4.43 -49.26 -26.60
CA THR A 12 -3.92 -50.59 -26.31
C THR A 12 -4.49 -51.13 -25.01
N SER A 13 -5.41 -52.08 -25.12
CA SER A 13 -5.94 -52.81 -23.97
C SER A 13 -4.90 -53.81 -23.44
N ARG A 14 -4.48 -53.63 -22.18
CA ARG A 14 -3.80 -54.65 -21.41
C ARG A 14 -4.72 -55.14 -20.29
N ALA A 15 -5.16 -56.37 -20.38
CA ALA A 15 -5.88 -57.06 -19.31
C ALA A 15 -4.95 -57.32 -18.15
N LEU A 16 -5.29 -56.80 -16.98
CA LEU A 16 -4.58 -57.07 -15.72
C LEU A 16 -5.41 -58.07 -14.94
N VAL A 17 -4.86 -59.27 -14.75
CA VAL A 17 -5.43 -60.31 -13.84
C VAL A 17 -5.19 -59.85 -12.40
N VAL A 18 -6.26 -59.55 -11.68
CA VAL A 18 -6.20 -59.19 -10.26
C VAL A 18 -6.42 -60.49 -9.42
N ALA A 19 -5.32 -60.93 -8.81
CA ALA A 19 -5.41 -61.99 -7.79
C ALA A 19 -5.90 -61.36 -6.47
N LEU A 20 -7.06 -61.77 -5.99
CA LEU A 20 -7.60 -61.40 -4.68
C LEU A 20 -6.81 -62.12 -3.58
N ILE A 21 -5.91 -61.39 -2.90
CA ILE A 21 -5.34 -61.81 -1.61
C ILE A 21 -6.23 -61.20 -0.51
N VAL A 22 -7.03 -62.01 0.13
CA VAL A 22 -7.78 -61.62 1.33
C VAL A 22 -6.78 -61.69 2.51
N GLY A 23 -6.13 -60.53 2.74
CA GLY A 23 -5.35 -60.32 3.96
C GLY A 23 -6.22 -59.59 4.99
N SER A 24 -6.44 -60.20 6.13
CA SER A 24 -7.10 -59.61 7.30
C SER A 24 -6.25 -58.39 7.78
N LEU A 25 -6.66 -57.18 7.43
CA LEU A 25 -6.12 -55.96 8.01
C LEU A 25 -6.70 -55.78 9.43
N SER A 26 -5.92 -56.11 10.43
CA SER A 26 -6.14 -55.58 11.77
C SER A 26 -5.95 -54.08 11.73
N ALA A 27 -7.06 -53.34 11.80
CA ALA A 27 -7.01 -51.87 11.89
C ALA A 27 -6.37 -51.49 13.23
N HIS A 28 -5.09 -51.17 13.21
CA HIS A 28 -4.46 -50.45 14.30
C HIS A 28 -5.05 -49.04 14.28
N VAL A 29 -5.97 -48.76 15.20
CA VAL A 29 -6.44 -47.40 15.49
C VAL A 29 -5.27 -46.65 16.07
N VAL A 30 -4.56 -45.90 15.23
CA VAL A 30 -3.61 -44.89 15.68
C VAL A 30 -4.43 -43.79 16.36
N PRO A 31 -4.27 -43.55 17.66
CA PRO A 31 -5.04 -42.50 18.32
C PRO A 31 -4.68 -41.18 17.66
N ALA A 32 -5.71 -40.40 17.32
CA ALA A 32 -5.59 -39.09 16.70
C ALA A 32 -4.96 -38.10 17.67
N GLN A 33 -3.64 -38.09 17.78
CA GLN A 33 -2.87 -37.10 18.56
C GLN A 33 -3.10 -35.66 18.07
N GLY A 34 -3.53 -35.46 16.81
CA GLY A 34 -3.86 -34.16 16.24
C GLY A 34 -5.12 -33.51 16.84
N SER A 35 -6.13 -34.30 17.25
CA SER A 35 -7.38 -33.73 17.76
C SER A 35 -7.28 -33.19 19.18
N ALA A 36 -6.51 -33.82 20.05
CA ALA A 36 -6.32 -33.39 21.44
C ALA A 36 -5.47 -32.09 21.53
N SER A 37 -4.43 -31.94 20.69
CA SER A 37 -3.64 -30.74 20.62
C SER A 37 -4.44 -29.54 20.11
N SER A 38 -5.29 -29.76 19.11
CA SER A 38 -6.19 -28.72 18.56
C SER A 38 -7.22 -28.26 19.61
N ALA A 39 -7.84 -29.19 20.37
CA ALA A 39 -8.82 -28.85 21.41
C ALA A 39 -8.19 -28.03 22.57
N VAL A 40 -6.95 -28.37 22.99
CA VAL A 40 -6.22 -27.61 24.02
C VAL A 40 -5.90 -26.19 23.56
N THR A 41 -5.44 -26.03 22.32
CA THR A 41 -5.16 -24.69 21.74
C THR A 41 -6.46 -23.89 21.62
N ALA A 42 -7.54 -24.46 21.11
CA ALA A 42 -8.85 -23.82 21.02
C ALA A 42 -9.37 -23.32 22.38
N SER A 43 -9.15 -24.12 23.44
CA SER A 43 -9.51 -23.73 24.82
C SER A 43 -8.67 -22.51 25.30
N ALA A 44 -7.37 -22.46 24.97
CA ALA A 44 -6.52 -21.34 25.32
C ALA A 44 -6.91 -20.08 24.53
N ASP A 45 -7.20 -20.22 23.22
CA ASP A 45 -7.67 -19.15 22.36
C ASP A 45 -9.01 -18.58 22.83
N SER A 46 -9.95 -19.44 23.29
CA SER A 46 -11.23 -19.01 23.85
C SER A 46 -11.04 -18.13 25.09
N ALA A 47 -10.16 -18.52 26.03
CA ALA A 47 -9.85 -17.70 27.20
C ALA A 47 -9.21 -16.37 26.80
N PHE A 48 -8.31 -16.37 25.79
CA PHE A 48 -7.69 -15.18 25.27
C PHE A 48 -8.70 -14.21 24.65
N GLN A 49 -9.64 -14.72 23.84
CA GLN A 49 -10.73 -13.95 23.23
C GLN A 49 -11.70 -13.36 24.24
N ALA A 50 -11.92 -14.09 25.35
CA ALA A 50 -12.74 -13.65 26.47
C ALA A 50 -12.03 -12.63 27.38
N ASN A 51 -10.77 -12.22 27.06
CA ASN A 51 -9.91 -11.37 27.89
C ASN A 51 -9.62 -11.96 29.31
N ASP A 52 -9.80 -13.26 29.47
CA ASP A 52 -9.38 -13.97 30.69
C ASP A 52 -7.88 -14.27 30.60
N TRP A 53 -7.09 -13.21 30.84
CA TRP A 53 -5.64 -13.24 30.63
C TRP A 53 -4.90 -14.23 31.53
N ILE A 54 -5.38 -14.41 32.76
CA ILE A 54 -4.79 -15.34 33.72
C ILE A 54 -4.99 -16.78 33.26
N THR A 55 -6.23 -17.14 32.89
CA THR A 55 -6.55 -18.49 32.37
C THR A 55 -5.85 -18.72 31.04
N ALA A 56 -5.83 -17.75 30.15
CA ALA A 56 -5.13 -17.83 28.86
C ALA A 56 -3.63 -18.11 29.08
N ALA A 57 -2.96 -17.33 29.93
CA ALA A 57 -1.54 -17.51 30.25
C ALA A 57 -1.27 -18.93 30.77
N LYS A 58 -2.05 -19.41 31.75
CA LYS A 58 -1.91 -20.76 32.31
C LYS A 58 -2.05 -21.85 31.25
N ARG A 59 -3.04 -21.72 30.34
CA ARG A 59 -3.27 -22.70 29.29
C ARG A 59 -2.17 -22.68 28.23
N TYR A 60 -1.71 -21.49 27.78
CA TYR A 60 -0.60 -21.41 26.84
C TYR A 60 0.74 -21.86 27.45
N GLU A 61 0.95 -21.66 28.73
CA GLU A 61 2.11 -22.21 29.45
C GLU A 61 2.13 -23.73 29.43
N ALA A 62 0.98 -24.37 29.66
CA ALA A 62 0.86 -25.82 29.52
C ALA A 62 1.09 -26.32 28.09
N ILE A 63 0.72 -25.52 27.07
CA ILE A 63 0.99 -25.84 25.68
C ILE A 63 2.50 -25.73 25.38
N THR A 64 3.15 -24.64 25.78
CA THR A 64 4.60 -24.42 25.54
C THR A 64 5.48 -25.42 26.30
N ALA A 65 5.00 -25.94 27.45
CA ALA A 65 5.70 -26.98 28.19
C ALA A 65 5.64 -28.36 27.45
N ARG A 66 4.60 -28.61 26.67
CA ARG A 66 4.44 -29.85 25.87
C ARG A 66 5.08 -29.72 24.49
N ASP A 67 4.96 -28.55 23.89
CA ASP A 67 5.53 -28.20 22.57
C ASP A 67 6.24 -26.84 22.65
N SER A 68 7.53 -26.91 22.94
CA SER A 68 8.40 -25.74 23.02
C SER A 68 8.70 -25.11 21.66
N THR A 69 8.32 -25.76 20.56
CA THR A 69 8.57 -25.28 19.18
C THR A 69 7.44 -24.42 18.63
N SER A 70 6.30 -24.36 19.35
CA SER A 70 5.16 -23.54 18.93
C SER A 70 5.39 -22.05 19.16
N GLY A 71 5.88 -21.33 18.16
CA GLY A 71 6.03 -19.88 18.19
C GLY A 71 4.72 -19.15 18.46
N TYR A 72 3.60 -19.67 17.97
CA TYR A 72 2.27 -19.17 18.27
C TYR A 72 1.95 -19.22 19.76
N ALA A 73 2.14 -20.39 20.41
CA ALA A 73 1.82 -20.56 21.83
C ALA A 73 2.70 -19.63 22.70
N TRP A 74 3.99 -19.52 22.39
CA TRP A 74 4.88 -18.59 23.08
C TRP A 74 4.45 -17.12 22.91
N PHE A 75 4.05 -16.72 21.71
CA PHE A 75 3.54 -15.37 21.44
C PHE A 75 2.26 -15.07 22.22
N ARG A 76 1.31 -16.02 22.22
CA ARG A 76 0.06 -15.89 22.96
C ARG A 76 0.28 -15.88 24.47
N LEU A 77 1.20 -16.71 24.98
CA LEU A 77 1.60 -16.70 26.40
C LEU A 77 2.14 -15.33 26.77
N GLY A 78 3.06 -14.78 25.98
CA GLY A 78 3.63 -13.45 26.23
C GLY A 78 2.58 -12.35 26.16
N ALA A 79 1.65 -12.40 25.21
CA ALA A 79 0.55 -11.45 25.13
C ALA A 79 -0.40 -11.54 26.34
N SER A 80 -0.74 -12.74 26.80
CA SER A 80 -1.59 -12.96 27.96
C SER A 80 -0.93 -12.46 29.25
N ARG A 81 0.35 -12.79 29.44
CA ARG A 81 1.13 -12.32 30.60
C ARG A 81 1.25 -10.80 30.62
N HIS A 82 1.50 -10.18 29.48
CA HIS A 82 1.55 -8.73 29.35
C HIS A 82 0.22 -8.09 29.77
N ALA A 83 -0.89 -8.60 29.27
CA ALA A 83 -2.22 -8.09 29.62
C ALA A 83 -2.60 -8.33 31.10
N ALA A 84 -2.04 -9.38 31.71
CA ALA A 84 -2.14 -9.64 33.15
C ALA A 84 -1.12 -8.85 34.00
N ALA A 85 -0.39 -7.88 33.40
CA ALA A 85 0.65 -7.10 34.02
C ALA A 85 1.90 -7.88 34.51
N ASP A 86 2.05 -9.16 34.13
CA ASP A 86 3.29 -9.91 34.30
C ASP A 86 4.26 -9.59 33.16
N TYR A 87 4.87 -8.39 33.19
CA TYR A 87 5.74 -7.91 32.12
C TYR A 87 7.04 -8.70 32.01
N ARG A 88 7.59 -9.21 33.12
CA ARG A 88 8.81 -10.05 33.09
C ARG A 88 8.53 -11.41 32.46
N GLY A 89 7.45 -12.05 32.85
CA GLY A 89 7.01 -13.29 32.23
C GLY A 89 6.63 -13.11 30.74
N ALA A 90 6.07 -11.95 30.40
CA ALA A 90 5.80 -11.59 29.00
C ALA A 90 7.08 -11.50 28.17
N VAL A 91 8.12 -10.81 28.67
CA VAL A 91 9.42 -10.73 27.99
C VAL A 91 9.99 -12.12 27.75
N THR A 92 10.02 -12.98 28.78
CA THR A 92 10.54 -14.35 28.66
C THR A 92 9.82 -15.13 27.54
N ALA A 93 8.50 -15.08 27.51
CA ALA A 93 7.71 -15.82 26.51
C ALA A 93 7.89 -15.22 25.10
N LEU A 94 7.89 -13.90 24.97
CA LEU A 94 8.09 -13.22 23.69
C LEU A 94 9.50 -13.44 23.12
N ASP A 95 10.52 -13.55 23.96
CA ASP A 95 11.89 -13.89 23.53
C ASP A 95 11.96 -15.32 22.98
N HIS A 96 11.19 -16.27 23.52
CA HIS A 96 11.05 -17.60 22.93
C HIS A 96 10.38 -17.52 21.54
N ALA A 97 9.28 -16.80 21.40
CA ALA A 97 8.63 -16.57 20.11
C ALA A 97 9.58 -15.90 19.09
N ALA A 98 10.40 -14.94 19.54
CA ALA A 98 11.39 -14.26 18.70
C ALA A 98 12.46 -15.23 18.17
N ARG A 99 13.02 -16.08 19.04
CA ARG A 99 14.02 -17.11 18.65
C ARG A 99 13.45 -18.11 17.63
N LEU A 100 12.16 -18.40 17.74
CA LEU A 100 11.46 -19.26 16.77
C LEU A 100 11.06 -18.53 15.47
N GLY A 101 11.38 -17.25 15.33
CA GLY A 101 11.07 -16.45 14.14
C GLY A 101 9.58 -16.14 13.96
N PHE A 102 8.76 -16.34 14.98
CA PHE A 102 7.32 -16.12 14.88
C PHE A 102 6.99 -14.63 14.83
N GLN A 103 6.25 -14.20 13.79
CA GLN A 103 5.79 -12.82 13.57
C GLN A 103 6.77 -11.74 14.06
N PRO A 104 7.98 -11.66 13.50
CA PRO A 104 9.10 -10.94 14.12
C PRO A 104 8.85 -9.44 14.37
N LEU A 105 7.98 -8.80 13.57
CA LEU A 105 7.60 -7.40 13.78
C LEU A 105 6.72 -7.23 15.02
N ASN A 106 5.65 -8.03 15.11
CA ASN A 106 4.70 -7.98 16.21
C ASN A 106 5.33 -8.38 17.55
N VAL A 107 6.18 -9.41 17.54
CA VAL A 107 6.91 -9.85 18.74
C VAL A 107 7.81 -8.74 19.26
N ARG A 108 8.61 -8.11 18.38
CA ARG A 108 9.50 -7.00 18.80
C ARG A 108 8.73 -5.80 19.32
N PHE A 109 7.60 -5.45 18.70
CA PHE A 109 6.78 -4.37 19.22
C PHE A 109 6.20 -4.69 20.61
N ARG A 110 5.73 -5.91 20.83
CA ARG A 110 5.27 -6.33 22.17
C ARG A 110 6.38 -6.38 23.20
N LEU A 111 7.59 -6.80 22.82
CA LEU A 111 8.77 -6.72 23.69
C LEU A 111 9.08 -5.27 24.06
N ALA A 112 9.03 -4.33 23.09
CA ALA A 112 9.24 -2.91 23.37
C ALA A 112 8.25 -2.37 24.43
N ARG A 113 6.97 -2.74 24.30
CA ARG A 113 5.91 -2.40 25.25
C ARG A 113 6.21 -2.96 26.64
N ALA A 114 6.53 -4.25 26.71
CA ALA A 114 6.86 -4.90 27.99
C ALA A 114 8.08 -4.26 28.67
N TYR A 115 9.15 -3.95 27.92
CA TYR A 115 10.32 -3.26 28.46
C TYR A 115 9.99 -1.82 28.90
N ALA A 116 9.14 -1.10 28.19
CA ALA A 116 8.69 0.23 28.60
C ALA A 116 7.96 0.18 29.95
N ARG A 117 7.07 -0.82 30.13
CA ARG A 117 6.35 -1.05 31.40
C ARG A 117 7.28 -1.48 32.56
N LEU A 118 8.40 -2.13 32.25
CA LEU A 118 9.44 -2.48 33.23
C LEU A 118 10.39 -1.32 33.54
N GLY A 119 10.27 -0.17 32.87
CA GLY A 119 11.19 0.96 33.01
C GLY A 119 12.53 0.77 32.28
N GLU A 120 12.67 -0.28 31.48
CA GLU A 120 13.87 -0.58 30.68
C GLU A 120 13.86 0.22 29.37
N ARG A 121 13.93 1.55 29.51
CA ARG A 121 13.77 2.55 28.44
C ARG A 121 14.64 2.29 27.21
N ASP A 122 15.93 2.03 27.41
CA ASP A 122 16.87 1.89 26.30
C ASP A 122 16.56 0.65 25.44
N ARG A 123 16.16 -0.46 26.08
CA ARG A 123 15.74 -1.67 25.37
C ARG A 123 14.45 -1.45 24.60
N ALA A 124 13.48 -0.75 25.21
CA ALA A 124 12.22 -0.41 24.55
C ALA A 124 12.47 0.45 23.30
N LEU A 125 13.26 1.53 23.41
CA LEU A 125 13.56 2.42 22.29
C LEU A 125 14.36 1.72 21.18
N ALA A 126 15.32 0.86 21.51
CA ALA A 126 16.07 0.09 20.51
C ALA A 126 15.15 -0.87 19.68
N LEU A 127 14.20 -1.51 20.35
CA LEU A 127 13.22 -2.36 19.67
C LEU A 127 12.24 -1.54 18.83
N LEU A 128 11.80 -0.37 19.33
CA LEU A 128 10.94 0.54 18.57
C LEU A 128 11.64 1.06 17.31
N ASP A 129 12.92 1.46 17.39
CA ASP A 129 13.70 1.84 16.20
C ASP A 129 13.77 0.70 15.18
N THR A 130 13.99 -0.53 15.66
CA THR A 130 14.01 -1.71 14.79
C THR A 130 12.68 -1.93 14.06
N VAL A 131 11.55 -1.82 14.75
CA VAL A 131 10.23 -2.03 14.13
C VAL A 131 9.82 -0.85 13.25
N ALA A 132 10.20 0.37 13.59
CA ALA A 132 10.02 1.56 12.79
C ALA A 132 10.68 1.42 11.41
N ARG A 133 11.97 1.03 11.39
CA ARG A 133 12.73 0.76 10.14
C ARG A 133 12.19 -0.43 9.34
N ARG A 134 11.35 -1.27 9.91
CA ARG A 134 10.69 -2.39 9.25
C ARG A 134 9.24 -2.12 8.85
N GLY A 135 8.80 -0.87 8.93
CA GLY A 135 7.50 -0.41 8.44
C GLY A 135 6.33 -0.65 9.39
N LEU A 136 6.57 -0.76 10.71
CA LEU A 136 5.48 -0.69 11.67
C LEU A 136 4.76 0.66 11.50
N ALA A 137 3.43 0.63 11.46
CA ALA A 137 2.66 1.85 11.28
C ALA A 137 2.92 2.85 12.43
N PRO A 138 3.26 4.12 12.13
CA PRO A 138 3.61 5.12 13.15
C PRO A 138 2.50 5.33 14.18
N GLN A 139 1.23 5.22 13.77
CA GLN A 139 0.07 5.34 14.66
C GLN A 139 0.06 4.25 15.74
N GLN A 140 0.58 3.05 15.46
CA GLN A 140 0.69 2.00 16.48
C GLN A 140 1.71 2.36 17.57
N ILE A 141 2.77 3.10 17.22
CA ILE A 141 3.76 3.61 18.19
C ILE A 141 3.18 4.81 18.95
N GLN A 142 2.56 5.73 18.21
CA GLN A 142 2.02 6.98 18.79
C GLN A 142 0.88 6.76 19.77
N ASN A 143 -0.02 5.80 19.48
CA ASN A 143 -1.25 5.57 20.26
C ASN A 143 -1.10 4.49 21.34
N GLU A 144 0.10 3.91 21.50
CA GLU A 144 0.32 2.83 22.46
C GLU A 144 0.59 3.38 23.86
N HIS A 145 -0.32 3.17 24.79
CA HIS A 145 -0.24 3.68 26.17
C HIS A 145 0.89 3.06 27.01
N ASP A 146 1.32 1.84 26.70
CA ASP A 146 2.45 1.24 27.40
C ASP A 146 3.75 2.01 27.18
N LEU A 147 3.80 2.87 26.16
CA LEU A 147 4.96 3.69 25.82
C LEU A 147 4.94 5.10 26.44
N ASP A 148 3.90 5.48 27.18
CA ASP A 148 3.72 6.84 27.68
C ASP A 148 4.92 7.33 28.53
N ALA A 149 5.49 6.46 29.36
CA ALA A 149 6.62 6.79 30.19
C ALA A 149 7.93 7.12 29.42
N ILE A 150 8.02 6.68 28.16
CA ILE A 150 9.21 6.90 27.33
C ILE A 150 8.99 7.95 26.22
N ARG A 151 7.79 8.51 26.08
CA ARG A 151 7.47 9.55 25.06
C ARG A 151 8.27 10.83 25.23
N VAL A 152 8.68 11.13 26.47
CA VAL A 152 9.47 12.33 26.79
C VAL A 152 10.93 12.22 26.35
N ASP A 153 11.40 11.04 25.97
CA ASP A 153 12.74 10.83 25.44
C ASP A 153 12.82 11.35 23.99
N ALA A 154 13.81 12.21 23.70
CA ALA A 154 13.96 12.79 22.35
C ALA A 154 14.07 11.74 21.23
N ARG A 155 14.59 10.55 21.53
CA ARG A 155 14.69 9.42 20.60
C ARG A 155 13.32 8.90 20.16
N PHE A 156 12.28 9.04 21.02
CA PHE A 156 10.94 8.57 20.68
C PHE A 156 10.37 9.32 19.46
N ALA A 157 10.49 10.66 19.43
CA ALA A 157 10.05 11.45 18.29
C ALA A 157 10.80 11.09 17.00
N ALA A 158 12.12 10.86 17.08
CA ALA A 158 12.92 10.43 15.95
C ALA A 158 12.51 9.03 15.42
N ILE A 159 12.15 8.11 16.32
CA ILE A 159 11.66 6.77 15.97
C ILE A 159 10.30 6.88 15.22
N VAL A 160 9.39 7.71 15.71
CA VAL A 160 8.10 7.95 15.04
C VAL A 160 8.32 8.53 13.64
N ALA A 161 9.20 9.53 13.50
CA ALA A 161 9.57 10.09 12.20
C ALA A 161 10.17 9.03 11.26
N THR A 162 11.01 8.13 11.79
CA THR A 162 11.54 6.98 11.02
C THR A 162 10.43 6.05 10.55
N ALA A 163 9.46 5.75 11.42
CA ALA A 163 8.31 4.91 11.06
C ALA A 163 7.46 5.57 9.96
N GLU A 164 7.24 6.87 10.03
CA GLU A 164 6.53 7.65 9.01
C GLU A 164 7.25 7.64 7.67
N ALA A 165 8.55 7.94 7.68
CA ALA A 165 9.37 7.94 6.46
C ALA A 165 9.43 6.55 5.81
N THR A 166 9.49 5.49 6.62
CA THR A 166 9.51 4.10 6.14
C THR A 166 8.15 3.66 5.59
N ARG A 167 7.08 4.03 6.28
CA ARG A 167 5.71 3.60 5.92
C ARG A 167 5.10 4.41 4.79
N TYR A 168 5.44 5.71 4.73
CA TYR A 168 4.86 6.68 3.82
C TYR A 168 5.96 7.46 3.07
N PRO A 169 6.82 6.78 2.29
CA PRO A 169 8.00 7.40 1.69
C PRO A 169 7.67 8.60 0.81
N CYS A 170 6.54 8.57 0.10
CA CYS A 170 6.16 9.66 -0.79
C CYS A 170 5.82 10.97 -0.08
N ARG A 171 5.46 10.93 1.22
CA ARG A 171 5.24 12.16 2.00
C ARG A 171 6.51 12.98 2.19
N ALA A 172 7.66 12.33 2.24
CA ALA A 172 8.96 12.96 2.45
C ALA A 172 9.80 13.07 1.17
N MET A 173 9.44 12.37 0.10
CA MET A 173 10.17 12.33 -1.16
C MET A 173 10.04 13.65 -1.91
N PRO A 174 11.14 14.37 -2.20
CA PRO A 174 11.09 15.65 -2.92
C PRO A 174 10.45 15.53 -4.30
N GLU A 175 10.72 14.43 -5.00
CA GLU A 175 10.19 14.17 -6.33
C GLU A 175 8.65 14.05 -6.31
N ALA A 176 8.09 13.38 -5.31
CA ALA A 176 6.63 13.22 -5.19
C ALA A 176 5.89 14.56 -4.99
N LYS A 177 6.61 15.62 -4.57
CA LYS A 177 6.06 16.97 -4.37
C LYS A 177 6.22 17.90 -5.58
N GLN A 178 6.96 17.48 -6.59
CA GLN A 178 7.20 18.30 -7.77
C GLN A 178 5.93 18.69 -8.54
N PHE A 179 4.85 17.93 -8.36
CA PHE A 179 3.56 18.20 -9.01
C PHE A 179 2.49 18.75 -8.05
N ASP A 180 2.86 19.12 -6.82
CA ASP A 180 1.92 19.67 -5.82
C ASP A 180 1.30 21.00 -6.26
N PHE A 181 1.94 21.75 -7.15
CA PHE A 181 1.38 22.99 -7.69
C PHE A 181 0.08 22.77 -8.45
N TRP A 182 -0.19 21.53 -8.91
CA TRP A 182 -1.41 21.18 -9.62
C TRP A 182 -2.52 20.64 -8.71
N ILE A 183 -2.24 20.37 -7.43
CA ILE A 183 -3.26 19.92 -6.46
C ILE A 183 -4.26 21.06 -6.22
N GLY A 184 -5.56 20.77 -6.37
CA GLY A 184 -6.65 21.72 -6.10
C GLY A 184 -7.87 21.51 -6.97
N GLN A 185 -8.85 22.41 -6.79
CA GLN A 185 -10.04 22.48 -7.64
C GLN A 185 -9.87 23.63 -8.64
N TRP A 186 -10.15 23.37 -9.90
CA TRP A 186 -9.84 24.26 -11.00
C TRP A 186 -11.05 24.51 -11.89
N ASP A 187 -11.22 25.77 -12.32
CA ASP A 187 -12.01 26.14 -13.49
C ASP A 187 -11.10 26.28 -14.69
N VAL A 188 -11.50 25.70 -15.81
CA VAL A 188 -10.63 25.60 -16.98
C VAL A 188 -11.24 26.31 -18.17
N THR A 189 -10.46 27.20 -18.77
CA THR A 189 -10.81 28.00 -19.95
C THR A 189 -9.69 27.92 -20.99
N PRO A 190 -9.94 28.26 -22.27
CA PRO A 190 -8.86 28.35 -23.27
C PRO A 190 -7.75 29.32 -22.83
N TRP A 191 -6.50 28.91 -23.01
CA TRP A 191 -5.34 29.73 -22.63
C TRP A 191 -5.28 31.09 -23.34
N ALA A 192 -5.67 31.12 -24.62
CA ALA A 192 -5.66 32.31 -25.44
C ALA A 192 -6.54 33.48 -24.93
N LEU A 193 -7.47 33.20 -24.01
CA LEU A 193 -8.38 34.19 -23.44
C LEU A 193 -7.71 34.86 -22.23
N ALA A 194 -7.39 36.16 -22.32
CA ALA A 194 -6.74 36.89 -21.23
C ALA A 194 -7.66 37.06 -19.99
N ALA A 195 -8.95 37.29 -20.21
CA ALA A 195 -9.98 37.45 -19.17
C ALA A 195 -11.25 36.67 -19.58
N PRO A 196 -11.29 35.35 -19.42
CA PRO A 196 -12.41 34.54 -19.89
C PRO A 196 -13.66 34.79 -19.06
N LEU A 197 -14.83 34.81 -19.73
CA LEU A 197 -16.13 34.80 -19.08
C LEU A 197 -16.46 33.41 -18.52
N PRO A 198 -17.31 33.28 -17.49
CA PRO A 198 -17.75 31.97 -17.00
C PRO A 198 -18.39 31.08 -18.07
N SER A 199 -19.06 31.66 -19.07
CA SER A 199 -19.65 30.95 -20.23
C SER A 199 -18.63 30.38 -21.20
N GLN A 200 -17.32 30.71 -21.05
CA GLN A 200 -16.21 30.20 -21.86
C GLN A 200 -15.43 29.09 -21.11
N GLN A 201 -15.95 28.62 -20.01
CA GLN A 201 -15.39 27.50 -19.29
C GLN A 201 -15.54 26.22 -20.13
N ILE A 202 -14.43 25.53 -20.36
CA ILE A 202 -14.38 24.30 -21.14
C ILE A 202 -14.40 23.05 -20.27
N GLY A 203 -14.25 23.23 -18.97
CA GLY A 203 -14.31 22.14 -18.00
C GLY A 203 -13.91 22.55 -16.59
N GLY A 204 -13.87 21.59 -15.73
CA GLY A 204 -13.36 21.71 -14.37
C GLY A 204 -12.55 20.50 -13.98
N ASN A 205 -11.68 20.68 -13.01
CA ASN A 205 -10.80 19.63 -12.55
C ASN A 205 -10.73 19.59 -11.03
N ASP A 206 -10.75 18.39 -10.47
CA ASP A 206 -10.47 18.15 -9.05
C ASP A 206 -9.24 17.27 -8.95
N VAL A 207 -8.16 17.83 -8.46
CA VAL A 207 -6.85 17.19 -8.36
C VAL A 207 -6.45 17.09 -6.91
N HIS A 208 -6.23 15.86 -6.42
CA HIS A 208 -5.87 15.64 -5.03
C HIS A 208 -4.90 14.46 -4.86
N PRO A 209 -4.07 14.47 -3.79
CA PRO A 209 -3.17 13.39 -3.51
C PRO A 209 -3.95 12.19 -2.92
N ILE A 210 -3.55 11.00 -3.34
CA ILE A 210 -4.00 9.72 -2.79
C ILE A 210 -2.80 8.84 -2.45
N LEU A 211 -3.02 7.70 -1.81
CA LEU A 211 -1.97 6.74 -1.43
C LEU A 211 -0.79 7.43 -0.72
N GLU A 212 -1.11 8.28 0.25
CA GLU A 212 -0.11 8.98 1.06
C GLU A 212 0.86 9.84 0.23
N HIS A 213 0.33 10.61 -0.71
CA HIS A 213 1.05 11.43 -1.69
C HIS A 213 1.86 10.66 -2.75
N CYS A 214 1.74 9.33 -2.82
CA CYS A 214 2.41 8.60 -3.90
C CYS A 214 1.76 8.83 -5.28
N VAL A 215 0.51 9.27 -5.31
CA VAL A 215 -0.23 9.53 -6.55
C VAL A 215 -0.98 10.86 -6.44
N VAL A 216 -0.88 11.69 -7.45
CA VAL A 216 -1.74 12.84 -7.70
C VAL A 216 -2.86 12.38 -8.64
N LEU A 217 -4.08 12.24 -8.10
CA LEU A 217 -5.26 11.84 -8.84
C LEU A 217 -5.94 13.06 -9.43
N GLU A 218 -6.18 13.02 -10.73
CA GLU A 218 -6.99 13.98 -11.45
C GLU A 218 -8.39 13.43 -11.72
N ASN A 219 -9.40 14.28 -11.55
CA ASN A 219 -10.78 14.03 -11.95
C ASN A 219 -11.25 15.18 -12.84
N TRP A 220 -11.15 14.97 -14.14
CA TRP A 220 -11.58 15.93 -15.14
C TRP A 220 -13.05 15.79 -15.47
N ARG A 221 -13.73 16.94 -15.68
CA ARG A 221 -15.07 17.05 -16.25
C ARG A 221 -15.11 18.13 -17.30
N ALA A 222 -15.39 17.75 -18.53
CA ALA A 222 -15.59 18.69 -19.60
C ALA A 222 -16.96 19.39 -19.51
N ALA A 223 -17.05 20.62 -19.99
CA ALA A 223 -18.32 21.35 -19.99
C ALA A 223 -19.42 20.70 -20.86
N ASN A 224 -19.03 19.87 -21.82
CA ASN A 224 -19.93 19.07 -22.67
C ASN A 224 -20.34 17.71 -22.07
N GLY A 225 -19.92 17.41 -20.83
CA GLY A 225 -20.28 16.19 -20.08
C GLY A 225 -19.29 15.03 -20.18
N GLY A 226 -18.20 15.13 -20.97
CA GLY A 226 -17.17 14.11 -21.00
C GLY A 226 -16.37 14.09 -19.70
N GLU A 227 -15.96 12.91 -19.26
CA GLU A 227 -15.17 12.72 -18.04
C GLU A 227 -13.88 11.97 -18.30
N GLY A 228 -12.89 12.19 -17.44
CA GLY A 228 -11.66 11.41 -17.45
C GLY A 228 -10.90 11.49 -16.14
N LYS A 229 -10.00 10.55 -15.94
CA LYS A 229 -9.14 10.48 -14.75
C LYS A 229 -7.72 10.21 -15.15
N SER A 230 -6.77 10.78 -14.39
CA SER A 230 -5.39 10.37 -14.50
C SER A 230 -4.77 10.05 -13.15
N PHE A 231 -3.87 9.07 -13.17
CA PHE A 231 -2.95 8.76 -12.07
C PHE A 231 -1.59 9.31 -12.43
N ASN A 232 -1.11 10.25 -11.63
CA ASN A 232 0.20 10.88 -11.82
C ASN A 232 1.09 10.49 -10.65
N TYR A 233 2.24 9.86 -10.91
CA TYR A 233 3.11 9.36 -9.86
C TYR A 233 4.58 9.37 -10.29
N PHE A 234 5.46 9.50 -9.30
CA PHE A 234 6.89 9.32 -9.52
C PHE A 234 7.24 7.84 -9.39
N ASP A 235 7.66 7.23 -10.50
CA ASP A 235 8.12 5.83 -10.51
C ASP A 235 9.55 5.77 -9.99
N THR A 236 9.72 5.24 -8.79
CA THR A 236 11.01 5.15 -8.10
C THR A 236 11.98 4.16 -8.75
N ASN A 237 11.50 3.20 -9.53
CA ASN A 237 12.35 2.25 -10.23
C ASN A 237 12.91 2.85 -11.53
N LEU A 238 12.10 3.66 -12.21
CA LEU A 238 12.49 4.32 -13.46
C LEU A 238 13.07 5.72 -13.23
N HIS A 239 12.98 6.26 -12.00
CA HIS A 239 13.33 7.64 -11.65
C HIS A 239 12.68 8.67 -12.59
N ARG A 240 11.38 8.48 -12.87
CA ARG A 240 10.60 9.30 -13.80
C ARG A 240 9.17 9.47 -13.32
N TRP A 241 8.57 10.58 -13.69
CA TRP A 241 7.13 10.76 -13.58
C TRP A 241 6.40 9.91 -14.62
N ARG A 242 5.25 9.39 -14.20
CA ARG A 242 4.30 8.68 -15.07
C ARG A 242 2.94 9.33 -14.95
N GLN A 243 2.22 9.40 -16.09
CA GLN A 243 0.81 9.74 -16.11
C GLN A 243 0.06 8.68 -16.91
N VAL A 244 -0.95 8.10 -16.32
CA VAL A 244 -1.90 7.23 -17.00
C VAL A 244 -3.25 7.93 -16.99
N TRP A 245 -3.74 8.30 -18.16
CA TRP A 245 -5.04 8.93 -18.36
C TRP A 245 -6.04 7.94 -18.94
N MET A 246 -7.30 8.01 -18.48
CA MET A 246 -8.42 7.25 -19.03
C MET A 246 -9.63 8.16 -19.19
N ALA A 247 -10.26 8.11 -20.37
CA ALA A 247 -11.51 8.80 -20.66
C ALA A 247 -12.71 7.85 -20.53
N ASP A 248 -13.88 8.41 -20.26
CA ASP A 248 -15.17 7.67 -20.26
C ASP A 248 -15.53 7.04 -21.59
N SER A 249 -14.97 7.54 -22.69
CA SER A 249 -15.04 6.95 -24.04
C SER A 249 -14.16 5.70 -24.24
N GLY A 250 -13.39 5.28 -23.21
CA GLY A 250 -12.46 4.15 -23.28
C GLY A 250 -11.08 4.49 -23.85
N GLY A 251 -10.82 5.75 -24.23
CA GLY A 251 -9.49 6.20 -24.63
C GLY A 251 -8.52 6.20 -23.44
N ALA A 252 -7.30 5.68 -23.65
CA ALA A 252 -6.25 5.65 -22.66
C ALA A 252 -4.95 6.22 -23.21
N LEU A 253 -4.19 6.93 -22.36
CA LEU A 253 -2.88 7.49 -22.67
C LEU A 253 -1.90 7.10 -21.54
N ASP A 254 -0.67 6.79 -21.91
CA ASP A 254 0.40 6.45 -20.96
C ASP A 254 1.64 7.27 -21.31
N TYR A 255 2.04 8.12 -20.38
CA TYR A 255 3.13 9.07 -20.54
C TYR A 255 4.23 8.83 -19.53
N THR A 256 5.47 9.14 -19.96
CA THR A 256 6.61 9.30 -19.07
C THR A 256 7.10 10.73 -19.10
N GLY A 257 7.60 11.23 -17.97
CA GLY A 257 7.98 12.62 -17.88
C GLY A 257 8.96 12.96 -16.76
N GLU A 258 9.22 14.26 -16.65
CA GLU A 258 10.10 14.83 -15.66
C GLU A 258 9.64 16.24 -15.28
N TYR A 259 9.96 16.67 -14.06
CA TYR A 259 9.82 18.07 -13.66
C TYR A 259 11.10 18.83 -13.99
N ARG A 260 10.98 19.86 -14.81
CA ARG A 260 12.11 20.68 -15.23
C ARG A 260 11.65 22.10 -15.56
N ASP A 261 12.47 23.10 -15.20
CA ASP A 261 12.24 24.51 -15.52
C ASP A 261 10.84 25.00 -15.11
N GLY A 262 10.41 24.65 -13.88
CA GLY A 262 9.10 25.07 -13.35
C GLY A 262 7.89 24.42 -14.01
N ALA A 263 8.08 23.36 -14.78
CA ALA A 263 7.01 22.64 -15.46
C ALA A 263 7.13 21.13 -15.34
N MET A 264 5.99 20.44 -15.27
CA MET A 264 5.91 19.00 -15.43
C MET A 264 5.73 18.69 -16.92
N ARG A 265 6.65 17.90 -17.48
CA ARG A 265 6.73 17.62 -18.92
C ARG A 265 6.63 16.13 -19.16
N PHE A 266 5.62 15.73 -19.89
CA PHE A 266 5.38 14.34 -20.27
C PHE A 266 5.52 14.15 -21.78
N THR A 267 5.94 12.96 -22.19
CA THR A 267 5.95 12.48 -23.56
C THR A 267 5.33 11.09 -23.64
N GLY A 268 4.67 10.82 -24.75
CA GLY A 268 4.07 9.54 -25.06
C GLY A 268 3.71 9.45 -26.53
N TRP A 269 2.89 8.51 -26.87
CA TRP A 269 2.38 8.36 -28.23
C TRP A 269 1.01 7.65 -28.21
N THR A 270 0.27 7.82 -29.30
CA THR A 270 -0.99 7.11 -29.56
C THR A 270 -1.03 6.69 -31.03
N LEU A 271 -2.11 6.03 -31.45
CA LEU A 271 -2.36 5.72 -32.83
C LEU A 271 -3.52 6.59 -33.36
N ASP A 272 -3.40 7.05 -34.59
CA ASP A 272 -4.51 7.68 -35.29
C ASP A 272 -5.55 6.63 -35.77
N ALA A 273 -6.66 7.05 -36.37
CA ALA A 273 -7.71 6.17 -36.87
C ALA A 273 -7.23 5.21 -37.98
N LYS A 274 -6.07 5.46 -38.59
CA LYS A 274 -5.44 4.61 -39.62
C LYS A 274 -4.38 3.68 -39.05
N GLY A 275 -4.12 3.73 -37.73
CA GLY A 275 -3.11 2.94 -37.06
C GLY A 275 -1.69 3.53 -37.16
N ASN A 276 -1.51 4.79 -37.59
CA ASN A 276 -0.21 5.43 -37.60
C ASN A 276 0.12 6.01 -36.24
N ARG A 277 1.40 5.98 -35.87
CA ARG A 277 1.90 6.57 -34.64
C ARG A 277 1.80 8.10 -34.67
N VAL A 278 1.29 8.65 -33.58
CA VAL A 278 1.24 10.09 -33.31
C VAL A 278 1.99 10.33 -32.00
N ASP A 279 3.12 11.02 -32.06
CA ASP A 279 3.87 11.41 -30.88
C ASP A 279 3.16 12.54 -30.14
N GLN A 280 3.25 12.55 -28.81
CA GLN A 280 2.53 13.49 -27.96
C GLN A 280 3.44 14.11 -26.91
N LYS A 281 3.20 15.38 -26.62
CA LYS A 281 3.74 16.11 -25.48
C LYS A 281 2.59 16.66 -24.65
N LEU A 282 2.76 16.56 -23.33
CA LEU A 282 1.85 17.16 -22.37
C LEU A 282 2.69 17.92 -21.35
N THR A 283 2.45 19.22 -21.25
CA THR A 283 3.20 20.08 -20.35
C THR A 283 2.25 20.84 -19.41
N PHE A 284 2.53 20.77 -18.10
CA PHE A 284 1.88 21.58 -17.09
C PHE A 284 2.87 22.66 -16.61
N PHE A 285 2.58 23.91 -16.92
CA PHE A 285 3.38 25.04 -16.48
C PHE A 285 2.81 25.59 -15.18
N ASN A 286 3.64 25.67 -14.15
CA ASN A 286 3.30 26.38 -12.92
C ASN A 286 3.46 27.90 -13.15
N VAL A 287 2.40 28.56 -13.64
CA VAL A 287 2.46 29.95 -14.09
C VAL A 287 2.41 30.93 -12.92
N ALA A 288 1.55 30.64 -11.94
CA ALA A 288 1.38 31.41 -10.72
C ALA A 288 0.76 30.51 -9.63
N PRO A 289 0.74 30.90 -8.35
CA PRO A 289 0.20 30.06 -7.27
C PRO A 289 -1.21 29.52 -7.52
N ASP A 290 -2.03 30.27 -8.24
CA ASP A 290 -3.43 29.91 -8.55
C ASP A 290 -3.67 29.76 -10.06
N THR A 291 -2.62 29.55 -10.84
CA THR A 291 -2.74 29.43 -12.31
C THR A 291 -1.78 28.40 -12.86
N VAL A 292 -2.34 27.38 -13.51
CA VAL A 292 -1.60 26.36 -14.27
C VAL A 292 -2.02 26.43 -15.73
N ARG A 293 -1.06 26.31 -16.65
CA ARG A 293 -1.33 26.09 -18.08
C ARG A 293 -1.06 24.61 -18.38
N GLN A 294 -2.02 23.96 -19.01
CA GLN A 294 -1.84 22.62 -19.56
C GLN A 294 -1.86 22.71 -21.08
N LEU A 295 -0.76 22.27 -21.70
CA LEU A 295 -0.59 22.27 -23.15
C LEU A 295 -0.39 20.83 -23.64
N PHE A 296 -1.31 20.36 -24.51
CA PHE A 296 -1.14 19.16 -25.30
C PHE A 296 -0.69 19.50 -26.71
N GLU A 297 0.30 18.77 -27.20
CA GLU A 297 0.81 18.89 -28.56
C GLU A 297 0.93 17.50 -29.18
N ALA A 298 0.62 17.39 -30.45
CA ALA A 298 0.72 16.18 -31.23
C ALA A 298 1.59 16.37 -32.48
N SER A 299 2.29 15.31 -32.87
CA SER A 299 3.12 15.26 -34.08
C SER A 299 2.85 13.94 -34.84
N ALA A 300 2.49 14.06 -36.10
CA ALA A 300 2.29 12.92 -36.99
C ALA A 300 3.52 12.64 -37.88
N ASP A 301 4.60 13.40 -37.73
CA ASP A 301 5.79 13.35 -38.60
C ASP A 301 7.09 12.99 -37.87
N GLY A 302 6.95 12.31 -36.72
CA GLY A 302 8.07 11.87 -35.90
C GLY A 302 8.76 13.01 -35.14
N GLY A 303 7.98 14.01 -34.71
CA GLY A 303 8.47 15.12 -33.88
C GLY A 303 9.08 16.29 -34.65
N LYS A 304 8.94 16.34 -35.96
CA LYS A 304 9.45 17.47 -36.78
C LYS A 304 8.57 18.69 -36.65
N THR A 305 7.26 18.51 -36.68
CA THR A 305 6.28 19.58 -36.42
C THR A 305 5.32 19.19 -35.29
N TRP A 306 4.86 20.20 -34.55
CA TRP A 306 3.98 20.02 -33.40
C TRP A 306 2.76 20.94 -33.51
N THR A 307 1.58 20.39 -33.27
CA THR A 307 0.32 21.13 -33.26
C THR A 307 -0.32 21.03 -31.91
N ALA A 308 -0.70 22.15 -31.32
CA ALA A 308 -1.45 22.18 -30.07
C ALA A 308 -2.86 21.60 -30.30
N THR A 309 -3.18 20.55 -29.57
CA THR A 309 -4.50 19.89 -29.59
C THR A 309 -5.37 20.30 -28.41
N PHE A 310 -4.74 20.77 -27.32
CA PHE A 310 -5.40 21.38 -26.17
C PHE A 310 -4.46 22.40 -25.53
N ASP A 311 -5.00 23.55 -25.17
CA ASP A 311 -4.26 24.60 -24.45
C ASP A 311 -5.21 25.26 -23.45
N GLY A 312 -5.11 24.81 -22.19
CA GLY A 312 -6.03 25.16 -21.11
C GLY A 312 -5.39 26.02 -20.05
N ARG A 313 -6.12 27.04 -19.60
CA ARG A 313 -5.82 27.84 -18.41
C ARG A 313 -6.63 27.30 -17.26
N TYR A 314 -5.96 26.81 -16.25
CA TYR A 314 -6.52 26.33 -15.00
C TYR A 314 -6.42 27.46 -13.98
N VAL A 315 -7.55 27.93 -13.46
CA VAL A 315 -7.63 28.93 -12.38
C VAL A 315 -8.19 28.24 -11.15
N ARG A 316 -7.50 28.36 -10.02
CA ARG A 316 -7.89 27.72 -8.77
C ARG A 316 -9.21 28.28 -8.27
N ARG A 317 -10.15 27.40 -7.95
CA ARG A 317 -11.40 27.79 -7.28
C ARG A 317 -11.09 28.28 -5.87
N LYS A 318 -11.60 29.46 -5.55
CA LYS A 318 -11.56 29.95 -4.17
C LYS A 318 -12.57 29.13 -3.37
N SER A 319 -12.15 28.56 -2.26
CA SER A 319 -13.10 28.00 -1.29
C SER A 319 -14.10 29.10 -0.91
N PRO A 320 -15.40 28.80 -0.80
CA PRO A 320 -16.33 29.75 -0.20
C PRO A 320 -15.75 30.20 1.13
N SER A 321 -15.50 31.48 1.31
CA SER A 321 -15.13 32.02 2.61
C SER A 321 -16.21 31.57 3.58
N SER A 322 -15.86 30.80 4.61
CA SER A 322 -16.75 30.56 5.73
C SER A 322 -17.07 31.94 6.31
N SER A 323 -18.20 32.50 5.90
CA SER A 323 -18.78 33.65 6.58
C SER A 323 -19.14 33.18 7.99
N ASN A 324 -18.33 33.62 8.95
CA ASN A 324 -18.66 33.54 10.37
C ASN A 324 -19.96 34.27 10.67
#